data_aebead5f6e94a9a492bdc1938d1b287e
#
_entry.id   aebead5f6e94a9a492bdc1938d1b287e
#
_cell.length_a   1.000
_cell.length_b   1.000
_cell.length_c   1.000
_cell.angle_alpha   90.00
_cell.angle_beta   90.00
_cell.angle_gamma   90.00
#
_symmetry.space_group_name_H-M   'P 1'
#
loop_
_entity.id
_entity.type
_entity.pdbx_description
1 polymer ?
#
loop_
_entity_poly.entity_id
_entity_poly.type
_entity_poly.pdbx_seq_one_letter_code
_entity_poly.pdbx_strand_id
1 'polypeptide(L)'
;MFAILKKYRYPLFLVLIGLLWLEVLNLLLQLDQQTLIYPDSSNYLESAQKMYLKFTGHYYRPMVMAFITGLPYLFGSSDAGIFQWSLIVNVFCWLGTSLLLFQMTKEFLSEKIAFIFAMLPFFTIGSTVLNYHLLTENIFTFFIFLSFYCLFRYYKTNNFWFLSFSLSLLLSSMLIKPGVKFFALLMLLLFLKTVLKNYKTKSMILIYGSVLMILIQIVGMKVQYGDFTISYIDGVTYHNYLFSKADCFKNGKEYHQINNPRAEYLFSLSFSDQKRVATEDAIHQMKTNFPNVVWAYGHNLLENTKTGNACVIDVVNKKNTGYFEFCKAVAYDSSKWQNRLFTLLGFLVSLYYIRQLFTRKSGEALMAMFVLYTIMLSGISSGQGDRFHLVTFPFAIFLLAKWLSETERFKRFSVPLQK
;
A
#
# COMPACT_ATOMS: atom_id res chain seq x y z
N MET A 1 36.11 -5.21 -12.81
CA MET A 1 35.47 -5.13 -11.50
C MET A 1 35.32 -3.68 -11.02
N PHE A 2 36.38 -2.86 -10.90
CA PHE A 2 36.29 -1.47 -10.43
C PHE A 2 35.35 -0.56 -11.23
N ALA A 3 35.29 -0.65 -12.55
CA ALA A 3 34.39 0.15 -13.39
C ALA A 3 32.91 -0.19 -13.12
N ILE A 4 32.58 -1.46 -12.89
CA ILE A 4 31.23 -1.91 -12.52
C ILE A 4 30.85 -1.40 -11.14
N LEU A 5 31.74 -1.52 -10.15
CA LEU A 5 31.49 -1.00 -8.80
C LEU A 5 31.29 0.51 -8.81
N LYS A 6 32.07 1.27 -9.60
CA LYS A 6 31.91 2.73 -9.74
C LYS A 6 30.54 3.08 -10.34
N LYS A 7 30.05 2.31 -11.34
CA LYS A 7 28.76 2.52 -12.01
C LYS A 7 27.57 2.25 -11.09
N TYR A 8 27.66 1.21 -10.25
CA TYR A 8 26.55 0.75 -9.41
C TYR A 8 26.72 1.11 -7.92
N ARG A 9 27.67 2.01 -7.58
CA ARG A 9 27.99 2.36 -6.19
C ARG A 9 26.76 2.81 -5.39
N TYR A 10 25.93 3.71 -5.91
CA TYR A 10 24.75 4.21 -5.20
C TYR A 10 23.67 3.15 -4.99
N PRO A 11 23.27 2.34 -5.99
CA PRO A 11 22.40 1.18 -5.77
C PRO A 11 22.93 0.20 -4.72
N LEU A 12 24.24 -0.11 -4.74
CA LEU A 12 24.85 -1.00 -3.76
C LEU A 12 24.83 -0.40 -2.34
N PHE A 13 25.18 0.90 -2.20
CA PHE A 13 25.09 1.60 -0.92
C PHE A 13 23.65 1.70 -0.42
N LEU A 14 22.65 1.90 -1.29
CA LEU A 14 21.24 1.88 -0.88
C LEU A 14 20.87 0.53 -0.26
N VAL A 15 21.19 -0.58 -0.93
CA VAL A 15 20.91 -1.92 -0.40
C VAL A 15 21.61 -2.13 0.94
N LEU A 16 22.90 -1.79 1.04
CA LEU A 16 23.67 -1.95 2.28
C LEU A 16 23.08 -1.13 3.43
N ILE A 17 22.79 0.15 3.20
CA ILE A 17 22.21 1.03 4.24
C ILE A 17 20.82 0.54 4.63
N GLY A 18 20.00 0.13 3.67
CA GLY A 18 18.68 -0.44 3.96
C GLY A 18 18.77 -1.66 4.87
N LEU A 19 19.62 -2.63 4.53
CA LEU A 19 19.81 -3.84 5.33
C LEU A 19 20.40 -3.54 6.70
N LEU A 20 21.38 -2.64 6.82
CA LEU A 20 21.93 -2.21 8.10
C LEU A 20 20.86 -1.54 8.98
N TRP A 21 20.03 -0.67 8.40
CA TRP A 21 18.96 -0.01 9.15
C TRP A 21 17.88 -0.99 9.61
N LEU A 22 17.51 -1.94 8.74
CA LEU A 22 16.60 -3.02 9.08
C LEU A 22 17.10 -3.81 10.29
N GLU A 23 18.39 -4.16 10.31
CA GLU A 23 18.99 -4.90 11.42
C GLU A 23 19.10 -4.04 12.69
N VAL A 24 19.42 -2.75 12.58
CA VAL A 24 19.41 -1.83 13.73
C VAL A 24 18.04 -1.80 14.39
N LEU A 25 16.95 -1.64 13.63
CA LEU A 25 15.60 -1.66 14.19
C LEU A 25 15.22 -3.05 14.74
N ASN A 26 15.67 -4.13 14.10
CA ASN A 26 15.49 -5.48 14.61
C ASN A 26 16.13 -5.65 16.00
N LEU A 27 17.39 -5.24 16.16
CA LEU A 27 18.10 -5.32 17.44
C LEU A 27 17.42 -4.48 18.53
N LEU A 28 16.93 -3.28 18.20
CA LEU A 28 16.29 -2.38 19.16
C LEU A 28 14.90 -2.83 19.58
N LEU A 29 14.09 -3.36 18.63
CA LEU A 29 12.69 -3.73 18.83
C LEU A 29 12.45 -5.24 18.85
N GLN A 30 13.50 -6.06 18.71
CA GLN A 30 13.44 -7.54 18.72
C GLN A 30 12.41 -8.07 17.70
N LEU A 31 12.40 -7.50 16.49
CA LEU A 31 11.35 -7.75 15.50
C LEU A 31 11.33 -9.21 15.00
N ASP A 32 12.48 -9.86 14.93
CA ASP A 32 12.64 -11.26 14.57
C ASP A 32 12.04 -12.24 15.60
N GLN A 33 11.85 -11.76 16.84
CA GLN A 33 11.24 -12.53 17.94
C GLN A 33 9.72 -12.39 18.00
N GLN A 34 9.16 -11.49 17.19
CA GLN A 34 7.73 -11.20 17.17
C GLN A 34 7.03 -12.05 16.09
N THR A 35 5.99 -12.78 16.48
CA THR A 35 5.20 -13.58 15.54
C THR A 35 3.72 -13.18 15.61
N LEU A 36 3.03 -13.09 14.47
CA LEU A 36 1.59 -12.84 14.40
C LEU A 36 1.11 -11.67 15.28
N ILE A 37 1.93 -10.61 15.42
CA ILE A 37 1.60 -9.50 16.30
C ILE A 37 0.34 -8.78 15.82
N TYR A 38 0.24 -8.53 14.52
CA TYR A 38 -0.89 -7.80 13.96
C TYR A 38 -2.04 -8.76 13.60
N PRO A 39 -3.28 -8.48 14.00
CA PRO A 39 -4.42 -9.40 13.79
C PRO A 39 -4.64 -9.81 12.34
N ASP A 40 -4.34 -8.91 11.38
CA ASP A 40 -4.44 -9.21 9.95
C ASP A 40 -3.48 -10.31 9.47
N SER A 41 -2.34 -10.50 10.13
CA SER A 41 -1.33 -11.49 9.73
C SER A 41 -1.87 -12.92 9.78
N SER A 42 -2.74 -13.23 10.76
CA SER A 42 -3.42 -14.53 10.85
C SER A 42 -4.32 -14.79 9.64
N ASN A 43 -5.07 -13.77 9.20
CA ASN A 43 -5.92 -13.87 8.02
C ASN A 43 -5.12 -14.06 6.73
N TYR A 44 -3.92 -13.46 6.60
CA TYR A 44 -3.06 -13.68 5.44
C TYR A 44 -2.45 -15.07 5.46
N LEU A 45 -2.07 -15.59 6.64
CA LEU A 45 -1.63 -16.97 6.78
C LEU A 45 -2.73 -17.95 6.39
N GLU A 46 -3.95 -17.76 6.92
CA GLU A 46 -5.11 -18.57 6.56
C GLU A 46 -5.39 -18.52 5.05
N SER A 47 -5.26 -17.35 4.44
CA SER A 47 -5.44 -17.19 2.99
C SER A 47 -4.42 -18.01 2.20
N ALA A 48 -3.16 -18.02 2.62
CA ALA A 48 -2.11 -18.85 2.02
C ALA A 48 -2.38 -20.35 2.20
N GLN A 49 -2.78 -20.78 3.40
CA GLN A 49 -3.18 -22.17 3.69
C GLN A 49 -4.38 -22.61 2.85
N LYS A 50 -5.42 -21.77 2.76
CA LYS A 50 -6.59 -22.06 1.93
C LYS A 50 -6.23 -22.27 0.48
N MET A 51 -5.37 -21.39 -0.07
CA MET A 51 -4.96 -21.47 -1.47
C MET A 51 -4.12 -22.72 -1.78
N TYR A 52 -3.09 -22.99 -0.98
CA TYR A 52 -2.11 -24.02 -1.32
C TYR A 52 -2.40 -25.40 -0.74
N LEU A 53 -3.09 -25.48 0.42
CA LEU A 53 -3.37 -26.74 1.08
C LEU A 53 -4.81 -27.22 0.86
N LYS A 54 -5.76 -26.29 0.60
CA LYS A 54 -7.18 -26.61 0.44
C LYS A 54 -7.74 -26.28 -0.96
N PHE A 55 -6.95 -25.62 -1.80
CA PHE A 55 -7.35 -25.16 -3.15
C PHE A 55 -8.62 -24.31 -3.14
N THR A 56 -8.79 -23.47 -2.11
CA THR A 56 -9.94 -22.57 -1.93
C THR A 56 -9.49 -21.14 -1.77
N GLY A 57 -10.38 -20.17 -2.06
CA GLY A 57 -10.14 -18.75 -1.81
C GLY A 57 -10.42 -18.37 -0.36
N HIS A 58 -9.94 -17.18 0.03
CA HIS A 58 -10.25 -16.58 1.33
C HIS A 58 -11.25 -15.44 1.14
N TYR A 59 -12.26 -15.36 2.02
CA TYR A 59 -13.37 -14.41 1.90
C TYR A 59 -12.96 -12.93 2.03
N TYR A 60 -11.94 -12.61 2.83
CA TYR A 60 -11.45 -11.23 3.00
C TYR A 60 -10.16 -10.95 2.24
N ARG A 61 -9.31 -11.94 2.00
CA ARG A 61 -7.97 -11.74 1.43
C ARG A 61 -7.89 -12.28 0.00
N PRO A 62 -7.73 -11.40 -1.01
CA PRO A 62 -7.68 -11.83 -2.40
C PRO A 62 -6.42 -12.63 -2.75
N MET A 63 -6.48 -13.34 -3.87
CA MET A 63 -5.58 -14.42 -4.22
C MET A 63 -4.11 -14.05 -4.46
N VAL A 64 -3.80 -12.85 -4.95
CA VAL A 64 -2.40 -12.54 -5.36
C VAL A 64 -1.47 -12.47 -4.15
N MET A 65 -1.95 -11.92 -3.02
CA MET A 65 -1.17 -11.93 -1.79
C MET A 65 -0.92 -13.36 -1.30
N ALA A 66 -1.98 -14.18 -1.25
CA ALA A 66 -1.87 -15.59 -0.88
C ALA A 66 -0.93 -16.37 -1.81
N PHE A 67 -1.00 -16.10 -3.12
CA PHE A 67 -0.12 -16.71 -4.12
C PHE A 67 1.35 -16.39 -3.87
N ILE A 68 1.67 -15.11 -3.58
CA ILE A 68 3.06 -14.69 -3.33
C ILE A 68 3.57 -15.26 -2.01
N THR A 69 2.81 -15.13 -0.93
CA THR A 69 3.29 -15.46 0.42
C THR A 69 3.21 -16.95 0.74
N GLY A 70 2.24 -17.66 0.16
CA GLY A 70 2.05 -19.10 0.39
C GLY A 70 2.96 -20.02 -0.45
N LEU A 71 3.77 -19.47 -1.36
CA LEU A 71 4.62 -20.27 -2.26
C LEU A 71 5.41 -21.39 -1.57
N PRO A 72 5.99 -21.22 -0.35
CA PRO A 72 6.74 -22.30 0.31
C PRO A 72 5.90 -23.54 0.64
N TYR A 73 4.58 -23.46 0.72
CA TYR A 73 3.75 -24.66 0.92
C TYR A 73 3.86 -25.67 -0.22
N LEU A 74 4.17 -25.23 -1.45
CA LEU A 74 4.46 -26.14 -2.57
C LEU A 74 5.66 -27.06 -2.31
N PHE A 75 6.54 -26.65 -1.41
CA PHE A 75 7.76 -27.36 -1.04
C PHE A 75 7.65 -28.01 0.36
N GLY A 76 6.43 -28.14 0.89
CA GLY A 76 6.18 -28.77 2.20
C GLY A 76 6.59 -27.94 3.41
N SER A 77 6.71 -26.61 3.26
CA SER A 77 7.09 -25.73 4.36
C SER A 77 6.00 -25.65 5.44
N SER A 78 6.40 -25.37 6.68
CA SER A 78 5.50 -25.03 7.79
C SER A 78 5.06 -23.57 7.76
N ASP A 79 4.10 -23.20 8.63
CA ASP A 79 3.68 -21.82 8.82
C ASP A 79 4.83 -20.89 9.20
N ALA A 80 5.80 -21.36 10.00
CA ALA A 80 7.01 -20.60 10.31
C ALA A 80 7.81 -20.24 9.04
N GLY A 81 7.89 -21.13 8.06
CA GLY A 81 8.54 -20.87 6.78
C GLY A 81 7.78 -19.82 5.95
N ILE A 82 6.46 -19.72 6.09
CA ILE A 82 5.67 -18.65 5.45
C ILE A 82 6.07 -17.26 5.98
N PHE A 83 6.29 -17.12 7.29
CA PHE A 83 6.76 -15.85 7.88
C PHE A 83 8.17 -15.49 7.42
N GLN A 84 9.09 -16.46 7.38
CA GLN A 84 10.45 -16.25 6.87
C GLN A 84 10.44 -15.84 5.39
N TRP A 85 9.64 -16.51 4.59
CA TRP A 85 9.46 -16.16 3.16
C TRP A 85 8.85 -14.78 2.99
N SER A 86 7.83 -14.43 3.79
CA SER A 86 7.21 -13.11 3.78
C SER A 86 8.23 -12.00 4.11
N LEU A 87 9.12 -12.21 5.08
CA LEU A 87 10.21 -11.29 5.38
C LEU A 87 11.11 -11.06 4.15
N ILE A 88 11.53 -12.14 3.47
CA ILE A 88 12.37 -12.05 2.27
C ILE A 88 11.65 -11.24 1.17
N VAL A 89 10.38 -11.55 0.90
CA VAL A 89 9.58 -10.86 -0.12
C VAL A 89 9.36 -9.38 0.23
N ASN A 90 9.03 -9.09 1.50
CA ASN A 90 8.83 -7.73 1.96
C ASN A 90 10.12 -6.91 1.84
N VAL A 91 11.26 -7.45 2.29
CA VAL A 91 12.58 -6.78 2.17
C VAL A 91 12.94 -6.54 0.71
N PHE A 92 12.72 -7.52 -0.17
CA PHE A 92 12.93 -7.35 -1.60
C PHE A 92 12.07 -6.21 -2.18
N CYS A 93 10.79 -6.17 -1.86
CA CYS A 93 9.87 -5.13 -2.33
C CYS A 93 10.23 -3.75 -1.76
N TRP A 94 10.59 -3.68 -0.49
CA TRP A 94 10.99 -2.45 0.20
C TRP A 94 12.29 -1.86 -0.37
N LEU A 95 13.33 -2.69 -0.54
CA LEU A 95 14.59 -2.29 -1.21
C LEU A 95 14.33 -1.91 -2.67
N GLY A 96 13.52 -2.71 -3.39
CA GLY A 96 13.13 -2.47 -4.77
C GLY A 96 12.43 -1.13 -4.96
N THR A 97 11.54 -0.74 -4.04
CA THR A 97 10.87 0.57 -4.07
C THR A 97 11.88 1.72 -4.00
N SER A 98 12.85 1.64 -3.08
CA SER A 98 13.90 2.66 -2.96
C SER A 98 14.84 2.70 -4.17
N LEU A 99 15.19 1.53 -4.73
CA LEU A 99 15.98 1.47 -5.97
C LEU A 99 15.23 2.07 -7.17
N LEU A 100 13.93 1.83 -7.29
CA LEU A 100 13.10 2.45 -8.33
C LEU A 100 13.00 3.97 -8.12
N LEU A 101 12.84 4.42 -6.87
CA LEU A 101 12.82 5.84 -6.53
C LEU A 101 14.15 6.51 -6.94
N PHE A 102 15.28 5.87 -6.66
CA PHE A 102 16.59 6.33 -7.13
C PHE A 102 16.65 6.43 -8.66
N GLN A 103 16.20 5.38 -9.37
CA GLN A 103 16.21 5.35 -10.84
C GLN A 103 15.33 6.45 -11.46
N MET A 104 14.19 6.75 -10.84
CA MET A 104 13.29 7.81 -11.32
C MET A 104 13.82 9.21 -11.00
N THR A 105 14.33 9.42 -9.79
CA THR A 105 14.80 10.75 -9.34
C THR A 105 16.10 11.18 -10.02
N LYS A 106 17.01 10.27 -10.33
CA LYS A 106 18.26 10.58 -11.05
C LYS A 106 18.04 11.05 -12.50
N GLU A 107 16.85 10.91 -13.05
CA GLU A 107 16.55 11.42 -14.38
C GLU A 107 16.47 12.95 -14.42
N PHE A 108 16.24 13.60 -13.27
CA PHE A 108 16.12 15.06 -13.16
C PHE A 108 16.96 15.67 -12.03
N LEU A 109 17.56 14.85 -11.15
CA LEU A 109 18.50 15.29 -10.11
C LEU A 109 19.87 14.63 -10.28
N SER A 110 20.91 15.25 -9.72
CA SER A 110 22.23 14.59 -9.66
C SER A 110 22.17 13.30 -8.87
N GLU A 111 23.03 12.32 -9.20
CA GLU A 111 23.04 11.00 -8.55
C GLU A 111 23.14 11.08 -7.02
N LYS A 112 23.93 12.05 -6.49
CA LYS A 112 24.06 12.25 -5.03
C LYS A 112 22.74 12.66 -4.38
N ILE A 113 22.03 13.60 -4.99
CA ILE A 113 20.75 14.09 -4.48
C ILE A 113 19.67 13.00 -4.64
N ALA A 114 19.62 12.34 -5.79
CA ALA A 114 18.73 11.20 -6.01
C ALA A 114 18.92 10.07 -4.98
N PHE A 115 20.18 9.80 -4.61
CA PHE A 115 20.52 8.84 -3.57
C PHE A 115 19.96 9.25 -2.19
N ILE A 116 20.08 10.54 -1.82
CA ILE A 116 19.52 11.05 -0.54
C ILE A 116 18.01 10.87 -0.51
N PHE A 117 17.29 11.23 -1.59
CA PHE A 117 15.84 11.01 -1.64
C PHE A 117 15.46 9.54 -1.58
N ALA A 118 16.24 8.67 -2.23
CA ALA A 118 15.99 7.24 -2.24
C ALA A 118 16.29 6.54 -0.90
N MET A 119 17.07 7.16 -0.01
CA MET A 119 17.26 6.65 1.37
C MET A 119 16.08 6.96 2.28
N LEU A 120 15.30 8.01 2.03
CA LEU A 120 14.24 8.44 2.94
C LEU A 120 13.21 7.34 3.27
N PRO A 121 12.74 6.49 2.32
CA PRO A 121 11.85 5.38 2.64
C PRO A 121 12.43 4.41 3.67
N PHE A 122 13.76 4.20 3.69
CA PHE A 122 14.37 3.30 4.67
C PHE A 122 14.24 3.82 6.10
N PHE A 123 14.36 5.12 6.28
CA PHE A 123 14.25 5.74 7.60
C PHE A 123 12.81 5.96 8.07
N THR A 124 11.80 5.58 7.26
CA THR A 124 10.42 5.54 7.75
C THR A 124 10.23 4.30 8.60
N ILE A 125 10.03 4.50 9.92
CA ILE A 125 9.93 3.42 10.90
C ILE A 125 8.87 2.40 10.49
N GLY A 126 7.68 2.87 10.11
CA GLY A 126 6.57 2.01 9.74
C GLY A 126 6.92 1.05 8.60
N SER A 127 7.51 1.54 7.49
CA SER A 127 7.86 0.67 6.35
C SER A 127 8.92 -0.38 6.70
N THR A 128 9.86 -0.01 7.59
CA THR A 128 10.92 -0.93 8.04
C THR A 128 10.37 -2.02 8.95
N VAL A 129 9.54 -1.65 9.94
CA VAL A 129 8.91 -2.61 10.87
C VAL A 129 7.99 -3.59 10.11
N LEU A 130 7.25 -3.10 9.11
CA LEU A 130 6.35 -3.93 8.30
C LEU A 130 7.05 -5.04 7.51
N ASN A 131 8.37 -5.01 7.35
CA ASN A 131 9.09 -6.14 6.74
C ASN A 131 8.94 -7.43 7.55
N TYR A 132 8.86 -7.33 8.88
CA TYR A 132 8.75 -8.47 9.79
C TYR A 132 7.32 -8.99 9.96
N HIS A 133 6.34 -8.38 9.31
CA HIS A 133 4.94 -8.78 9.38
C HIS A 133 4.44 -9.40 8.09
N LEU A 134 3.60 -10.42 8.21
CA LEU A 134 2.85 -10.96 7.07
C LEU A 134 1.69 -10.00 6.74
N LEU A 135 2.03 -8.89 6.07
CA LEU A 135 1.13 -7.80 5.69
C LEU A 135 1.38 -7.36 4.24
N THR A 136 0.47 -6.60 3.67
CA THR A 136 0.47 -6.26 2.24
C THR A 136 1.24 -5.01 1.88
N GLU A 137 1.54 -4.13 2.81
CA GLU A 137 1.91 -2.74 2.56
C GLU A 137 3.17 -2.60 1.69
N ASN A 138 4.26 -3.32 2.02
CA ASN A 138 5.52 -3.23 1.27
C ASN A 138 5.38 -3.83 -0.14
N ILE A 139 4.70 -4.98 -0.25
CA ILE A 139 4.44 -5.64 -1.56
C ILE A 139 3.55 -4.75 -2.42
N PHE A 140 2.46 -4.24 -1.85
CA PHE A 140 1.52 -3.35 -2.53
C PHE A 140 2.22 -2.07 -3.00
N THR A 141 2.99 -1.41 -2.12
CA THR A 141 3.74 -0.20 -2.45
C THR A 141 4.70 -0.44 -3.61
N PHE A 142 5.43 -1.55 -3.60
CA PHE A 142 6.34 -1.91 -4.68
C PHE A 142 5.61 -2.12 -6.02
N PHE A 143 4.49 -2.85 -6.03
CA PHE A 143 3.71 -3.09 -7.24
C PHE A 143 3.20 -1.79 -7.85
N ILE A 144 2.63 -0.90 -7.02
CA ILE A 144 2.14 0.40 -7.50
C ILE A 144 3.32 1.28 -7.95
N PHE A 145 4.42 1.32 -7.19
CA PHE A 145 5.56 2.15 -7.55
C PHE A 145 6.23 1.67 -8.85
N LEU A 146 6.37 0.36 -9.03
CA LEU A 146 6.85 -0.26 -10.28
C LEU A 146 5.90 0.02 -11.46
N SER A 147 4.59 0.01 -11.22
CA SER A 147 3.60 0.42 -12.22
C SER A 147 3.84 1.86 -12.69
N PHE A 148 4.04 2.80 -11.77
CA PHE A 148 4.35 4.18 -12.13
C PHE A 148 5.72 4.32 -12.82
N TYR A 149 6.75 3.59 -12.37
CA TYR A 149 8.02 3.54 -13.09
C TYR A 149 7.82 3.11 -14.56
N CYS A 150 7.05 2.06 -14.80
CA CYS A 150 6.73 1.61 -16.15
C CYS A 150 5.92 2.66 -16.93
N LEU A 151 4.98 3.34 -16.28
CA LEU A 151 4.23 4.42 -16.89
C LEU A 151 5.14 5.59 -17.33
N PHE A 152 6.11 6.00 -16.49
CA PHE A 152 7.12 7.00 -16.86
C PHE A 152 7.98 6.52 -18.04
N ARG A 153 8.37 5.24 -18.04
CA ARG A 153 9.09 4.65 -19.19
C ARG A 153 8.25 4.67 -20.45
N TYR A 154 6.95 4.40 -20.36
CA TYR A 154 6.01 4.52 -21.48
C TYR A 154 5.97 5.93 -22.03
N TYR A 155 5.79 6.96 -21.19
CA TYR A 155 5.80 8.36 -21.65
C TYR A 155 7.11 8.77 -22.33
N LYS A 156 8.24 8.19 -21.90
CA LYS A 156 9.55 8.50 -22.46
C LYS A 156 9.83 7.77 -23.78
N THR A 157 9.40 6.51 -23.90
CA THR A 157 9.78 5.62 -25.01
C THR A 157 8.65 5.36 -26.01
N ASN A 158 7.42 5.70 -25.63
CA ASN A 158 6.19 5.33 -26.33
C ASN A 158 6.05 3.82 -26.62
N ASN A 159 6.76 2.97 -25.85
CA ASN A 159 6.71 1.53 -26.00
C ASN A 159 5.55 0.94 -25.19
N PHE A 160 4.59 0.35 -25.89
CA PHE A 160 3.35 -0.18 -25.32
C PHE A 160 3.58 -1.32 -24.30
N TRP A 161 4.70 -2.04 -24.34
CA TRP A 161 5.05 -3.02 -23.30
C TRP A 161 5.07 -2.42 -21.91
N PHE A 162 5.62 -1.22 -21.78
CA PHE A 162 5.65 -0.53 -20.48
C PHE A 162 4.25 -0.13 -19.99
N LEU A 163 3.38 0.35 -20.87
CA LEU A 163 2.00 0.67 -20.50
C LEU A 163 1.22 -0.59 -20.12
N SER A 164 1.36 -1.66 -20.91
CA SER A 164 0.70 -2.94 -20.64
C SER A 164 1.13 -3.51 -19.29
N PHE A 165 2.44 -3.48 -18.98
CA PHE A 165 2.95 -3.94 -17.70
C PHE A 165 2.49 -3.04 -16.54
N SER A 166 2.50 -1.71 -16.72
CA SER A 166 1.96 -0.75 -15.75
C SER A 166 0.51 -1.07 -15.38
N LEU A 167 -0.37 -1.18 -16.38
CA LEU A 167 -1.79 -1.47 -16.16
C LEU A 167 -2.00 -2.87 -15.55
N SER A 168 -1.23 -3.86 -15.99
CA SER A 168 -1.26 -5.21 -15.42
C SER A 168 -0.93 -5.23 -13.93
N LEU A 169 0.13 -4.50 -13.50
CA LEU A 169 0.49 -4.37 -12.09
C LEU A 169 -0.61 -3.68 -11.28
N LEU A 170 -1.23 -2.62 -11.80
CA LEU A 170 -2.35 -1.94 -11.14
C LEU A 170 -3.57 -2.86 -10.98
N LEU A 171 -3.94 -3.60 -12.03
CA LEU A 171 -5.04 -4.56 -11.97
C LEU A 171 -4.73 -5.68 -10.97
N SER A 172 -3.52 -6.24 -11.00
CA SER A 172 -3.09 -7.27 -10.04
C SER A 172 -3.06 -6.77 -8.60
N SER A 173 -2.76 -5.48 -8.40
CA SER A 173 -2.77 -4.85 -7.07
C SER A 173 -4.16 -4.83 -6.41
N MET A 174 -5.25 -4.90 -7.20
CA MET A 174 -6.62 -5.08 -6.67
C MET A 174 -6.75 -6.41 -5.91
N LEU A 175 -5.97 -7.42 -6.31
CA LEU A 175 -5.92 -8.75 -5.70
C LEU A 175 -4.85 -8.86 -4.59
N ILE A 176 -4.17 -7.77 -4.26
CA ILE A 176 -3.32 -7.61 -3.06
C ILE A 176 -4.09 -6.79 -2.02
N LYS A 177 -4.57 -5.60 -2.41
CA LYS A 177 -5.29 -4.66 -1.54
C LYS A 177 -6.52 -4.10 -2.29
N PRO A 178 -7.75 -4.61 -2.03
CA PRO A 178 -8.94 -4.26 -2.81
C PRO A 178 -9.27 -2.77 -2.86
N GLY A 179 -8.82 -1.99 -1.88
CA GLY A 179 -9.03 -0.54 -1.83
C GLY A 179 -8.54 0.20 -3.07
N VAL A 180 -7.59 -0.36 -3.86
CA VAL A 180 -7.09 0.30 -5.09
C VAL A 180 -7.98 0.09 -6.32
N LYS A 181 -9.03 -0.72 -6.25
CA LYS A 181 -9.84 -1.13 -7.41
C LYS A 181 -10.36 0.03 -8.27
N PHE A 182 -10.90 1.06 -7.65
CA PHE A 182 -11.44 2.21 -8.39
C PHE A 182 -10.34 3.01 -9.09
N PHE A 183 -9.17 3.14 -8.45
CA PHE A 183 -8.02 3.79 -9.08
C PHE A 183 -7.49 2.95 -10.26
N ALA A 184 -7.36 1.64 -10.11
CA ALA A 184 -6.89 0.75 -11.19
C ALA A 184 -7.85 0.77 -12.39
N LEU A 185 -9.17 0.73 -12.15
CA LEU A 185 -10.18 0.84 -13.21
C LEU A 185 -10.16 2.22 -13.87
N LEU A 186 -10.00 3.30 -13.10
CA LEU A 186 -9.85 4.65 -13.66
C LEU A 186 -8.63 4.74 -14.58
N MET A 187 -7.48 4.18 -14.17
CA MET A 187 -6.29 4.16 -15.01
C MET A 187 -6.51 3.35 -16.29
N LEU A 188 -7.19 2.21 -16.22
CA LEU A 188 -7.55 1.44 -17.41
C LEU A 188 -8.44 2.26 -18.36
N LEU A 189 -9.43 2.98 -17.83
CA LEU A 189 -10.32 3.86 -18.62
C LEU A 189 -9.56 5.02 -19.25
N LEU A 190 -8.63 5.66 -18.55
CA LEU A 190 -7.80 6.74 -19.09
C LEU A 190 -6.94 6.31 -20.28
N PHE A 191 -6.49 5.06 -20.28
CA PHE A 191 -5.70 4.49 -21.38
C PHE A 191 -6.49 3.58 -22.31
N LEU A 192 -7.83 3.50 -22.18
CA LEU A 192 -8.67 2.55 -22.90
C LEU A 192 -8.49 2.65 -24.44
N LYS A 193 -8.46 3.87 -24.98
CA LYS A 193 -8.24 4.08 -26.44
C LYS A 193 -6.91 3.49 -26.90
N THR A 194 -5.84 3.64 -26.10
CA THR A 194 -4.51 3.09 -26.41
C THR A 194 -4.50 1.57 -26.28
N VAL A 195 -5.14 1.02 -25.26
CA VAL A 195 -5.28 -0.42 -25.06
C VAL A 195 -6.06 -1.05 -26.23
N LEU A 196 -7.21 -0.48 -26.61
CA LEU A 196 -8.00 -0.98 -27.73
C LEU A 196 -7.26 -0.89 -29.06
N LYS A 197 -6.46 0.17 -29.29
CA LYS A 197 -5.63 0.26 -30.52
C LYS A 197 -4.59 -0.86 -30.58
N ASN A 198 -4.12 -1.35 -29.45
CA ASN A 198 -3.03 -2.34 -29.36
C ASN A 198 -3.52 -3.75 -28.97
N TYR A 199 -4.83 -4.07 -29.02
CA TYR A 199 -5.42 -5.29 -28.49
C TYR A 199 -4.86 -6.60 -29.06
N LYS A 200 -4.28 -6.57 -30.28
CA LYS A 200 -3.65 -7.73 -30.94
C LYS A 200 -2.15 -7.86 -30.67
N THR A 201 -1.54 -6.91 -29.96
CA THR A 201 -0.09 -6.96 -29.69
C THR A 201 0.25 -8.02 -28.63
N LYS A 202 1.45 -8.61 -28.73
CA LYS A 202 1.92 -9.62 -27.75
C LYS A 202 1.92 -9.11 -26.31
N SER A 203 2.16 -7.81 -26.09
CA SER A 203 2.19 -7.21 -24.76
C SER A 203 0.83 -7.21 -24.05
N MET A 204 -0.28 -7.31 -24.79
CA MET A 204 -1.62 -7.43 -24.20
C MET A 204 -1.81 -8.68 -23.34
N ILE A 205 -0.95 -9.70 -23.49
CA ILE A 205 -1.00 -10.91 -22.65
C ILE A 205 -0.90 -10.58 -21.16
N LEU A 206 -0.17 -9.51 -20.79
CA LEU A 206 -0.04 -9.07 -19.41
C LEU A 206 -1.38 -8.54 -18.86
N ILE A 207 -2.08 -7.71 -19.63
CA ILE A 207 -3.41 -7.19 -19.24
C ILE A 207 -4.42 -8.33 -19.21
N TYR A 208 -4.44 -9.19 -20.23
CA TYR A 208 -5.35 -10.35 -20.28
C TYR A 208 -5.12 -11.30 -19.10
N GLY A 209 -3.85 -11.55 -18.73
CA GLY A 209 -3.52 -12.37 -17.55
C GLY A 209 -4.05 -11.76 -16.25
N SER A 210 -3.90 -10.44 -16.06
CA SER A 210 -4.42 -9.76 -14.88
C SER A 210 -5.95 -9.77 -14.84
N VAL A 211 -6.63 -9.54 -15.97
CA VAL A 211 -8.10 -9.63 -16.07
C VAL A 211 -8.56 -11.05 -15.78
N LEU A 212 -7.88 -12.06 -16.32
CA LEU A 212 -8.20 -13.46 -16.05
C LEU A 212 -8.07 -13.78 -14.54
N MET A 213 -7.01 -13.33 -13.88
CA MET A 213 -6.87 -13.51 -12.42
C MET A 213 -8.03 -12.87 -11.65
N ILE A 214 -8.45 -11.66 -12.04
CA ILE A 214 -9.60 -10.98 -11.43
C ILE A 214 -10.89 -11.79 -11.65
N LEU A 215 -11.11 -12.31 -12.85
CA LEU A 215 -12.27 -13.16 -13.16
C LEU A 215 -12.26 -14.44 -12.35
N ILE A 216 -11.10 -15.12 -12.25
CA ILE A 216 -10.95 -16.32 -11.40
C ILE A 216 -11.31 -15.99 -9.95
N GLN A 217 -10.82 -14.87 -9.41
CA GLN A 217 -11.15 -14.43 -8.05
C GLN A 217 -12.67 -14.23 -7.90
N ILE A 218 -13.30 -13.46 -8.78
CA ILE A 218 -14.73 -13.11 -8.69
C ILE A 218 -15.62 -14.36 -8.83
N VAL A 219 -15.30 -15.23 -9.78
CA VAL A 219 -16.04 -16.50 -9.99
C VAL A 219 -15.83 -17.44 -8.80
N GLY A 220 -14.59 -17.56 -8.31
CA GLY A 220 -14.26 -18.34 -7.11
C GLY A 220 -15.04 -17.86 -5.88
N MET A 221 -15.15 -16.54 -5.68
CA MET A 221 -15.96 -15.97 -4.59
C MET A 221 -17.45 -16.30 -4.74
N LYS A 222 -17.99 -16.22 -5.97
CA LYS A 222 -19.40 -16.61 -6.23
C LYS A 222 -19.66 -18.07 -5.91
N VAL A 223 -18.76 -18.96 -6.34
CA VAL A 223 -18.93 -20.41 -6.12
C VAL A 223 -18.80 -20.79 -4.65
N GLN A 224 -17.85 -20.18 -3.92
CA GLN A 224 -17.53 -20.55 -2.54
C GLN A 224 -18.39 -19.83 -1.50
N TYR A 225 -18.78 -18.59 -1.76
CA TYR A 225 -19.39 -17.69 -0.77
C TYR A 225 -20.70 -17.03 -1.22
N GLY A 226 -21.13 -17.23 -2.46
CA GLY A 226 -22.45 -16.83 -2.95
C GLY A 226 -22.51 -15.53 -3.74
N ASP A 227 -21.46 -14.67 -3.76
CA ASP A 227 -21.50 -13.37 -4.42
C ASP A 227 -20.37 -13.13 -5.42
N PHE A 228 -20.68 -12.39 -6.50
CA PHE A 228 -19.67 -11.82 -7.39
C PHE A 228 -18.98 -10.64 -6.70
N THR A 229 -17.83 -10.88 -6.11
CA THR A 229 -17.01 -9.86 -5.43
C THR A 229 -15.54 -10.23 -5.48
N ILE A 230 -14.65 -9.25 -5.34
CA ILE A 230 -13.22 -9.51 -5.15
C ILE A 230 -12.94 -9.92 -3.70
N SER A 231 -13.68 -9.33 -2.74
CA SER A 231 -13.52 -9.56 -1.31
C SER A 231 -14.73 -9.02 -0.56
N TYR A 232 -15.03 -9.58 0.61
CA TYR A 232 -16.05 -9.04 1.53
C TYR A 232 -15.51 -7.97 2.47
N ILE A 233 -14.19 -7.70 2.45
CA ILE A 233 -13.55 -6.74 3.37
C ILE A 233 -14.08 -5.32 3.23
N ASP A 234 -14.53 -4.91 2.04
CA ASP A 234 -15.05 -3.55 1.82
C ASP A 234 -16.27 -3.28 2.69
N GLY A 235 -17.25 -4.22 2.70
CA GLY A 235 -18.47 -4.11 3.50
C GLY A 235 -18.16 -4.01 4.99
N VAL A 236 -17.28 -4.89 5.47
CA VAL A 236 -16.79 -4.86 6.86
C VAL A 236 -16.13 -3.53 7.19
N THR A 237 -15.30 -3.02 6.29
CA THR A 237 -14.56 -1.77 6.54
C THR A 237 -15.49 -0.58 6.71
N TYR A 238 -16.36 -0.29 5.74
CA TYR A 238 -17.21 0.90 5.87
C TYR A 238 -18.29 0.76 6.93
N HIS A 239 -18.86 -0.44 7.12
CA HIS A 239 -19.86 -0.67 8.15
C HIS A 239 -19.29 -0.50 9.57
N ASN A 240 -18.15 -1.16 9.86
CA ASN A 240 -17.62 -1.22 11.21
C ASN A 240 -16.89 0.06 11.63
N TYR A 241 -16.22 0.75 10.69
CA TYR A 241 -15.41 1.92 11.04
C TYR A 241 -16.12 3.25 10.73
N LEU A 242 -16.69 3.43 9.54
CA LEU A 242 -17.29 4.70 9.15
C LEU A 242 -18.71 4.82 9.71
N PHE A 243 -19.58 3.88 9.33
CA PHE A 243 -21.00 3.97 9.67
C PHE A 243 -21.29 3.67 11.15
N SER A 244 -20.53 2.78 11.79
CA SER A 244 -20.64 2.60 13.25
C SER A 244 -20.21 3.83 14.02
N LYS A 245 -19.15 4.53 13.59
CA LYS A 245 -18.73 5.80 14.20
C LYS A 245 -19.76 6.90 13.98
N ALA A 246 -20.34 6.99 12.77
CA ALA A 246 -21.41 7.96 12.46
C ALA A 246 -22.67 7.71 13.29
N ASP A 247 -23.02 6.46 13.53
CA ASP A 247 -24.14 6.09 14.40
C ASP A 247 -23.88 6.46 15.87
N CYS A 248 -22.65 6.23 16.36
CA CYS A 248 -22.24 6.68 17.69
C CYS A 248 -22.36 8.20 17.83
N PHE A 249 -21.92 8.99 16.86
CA PHE A 249 -22.04 10.46 16.87
C PHE A 249 -23.50 10.92 16.89
N LYS A 250 -24.37 10.29 16.09
CA LYS A 250 -25.82 10.57 16.10
C LYS A 250 -26.44 10.37 17.47
N ASN A 251 -25.99 9.34 18.19
CA ASN A 251 -26.55 8.94 19.48
C ASN A 251 -25.79 9.51 20.69
N GLY A 252 -24.83 10.43 20.50
CA GLY A 252 -24.01 10.99 21.56
C GLY A 252 -23.15 9.97 22.31
N LYS A 253 -22.77 8.85 21.64
CA LYS A 253 -21.97 7.76 22.21
C LYS A 253 -20.52 7.85 21.75
N GLU A 254 -19.61 7.39 22.59
CA GLU A 254 -18.23 7.20 22.18
C GLU A 254 -18.10 5.98 21.27
N TYR A 255 -17.28 6.11 20.22
CA TYR A 255 -17.00 5.00 19.32
C TYR A 255 -15.81 4.18 19.83
N HIS A 256 -16.01 2.89 20.01
CA HIS A 256 -14.97 1.92 20.30
C HIS A 256 -14.92 0.88 19.18
N GLN A 257 -13.70 0.56 18.71
CA GLN A 257 -13.52 -0.47 17.69
C GLN A 257 -13.64 -1.87 18.28
N ILE A 258 -13.11 -2.06 19.50
CA ILE A 258 -13.18 -3.32 20.24
C ILE A 258 -14.54 -3.40 20.95
N ASN A 259 -15.16 -4.58 20.96
CA ASN A 259 -16.48 -4.83 21.53
C ASN A 259 -17.58 -3.91 20.92
N ASN A 260 -17.48 -3.67 19.62
CA ASN A 260 -18.48 -2.91 18.89
C ASN A 260 -19.68 -3.82 18.55
N PRO A 261 -20.87 -3.59 19.13
CA PRO A 261 -22.02 -4.49 18.92
C PRO A 261 -22.45 -4.60 17.45
N ARG A 262 -22.28 -3.51 16.67
CA ARG A 262 -22.59 -3.51 15.24
C ARG A 262 -21.61 -4.39 14.45
N ALA A 263 -20.33 -4.36 14.82
CA ALA A 263 -19.31 -5.22 14.21
C ALA A 263 -19.54 -6.70 14.58
N GLU A 264 -19.84 -6.99 15.85
CA GLU A 264 -20.15 -8.33 16.32
C GLU A 264 -21.38 -8.90 15.62
N TYR A 265 -22.45 -8.12 15.48
CA TYR A 265 -23.62 -8.49 14.71
C TYR A 265 -23.26 -8.82 13.26
N LEU A 266 -22.49 -7.94 12.58
CA LEU A 266 -22.10 -8.20 11.19
C LEU A 266 -21.32 -9.51 11.06
N PHE A 267 -20.36 -9.76 11.95
CA PHE A 267 -19.54 -10.98 11.92
C PHE A 267 -20.32 -12.27 12.28
N SER A 268 -21.47 -12.17 12.93
CA SER A 268 -22.34 -13.32 13.21
C SER A 268 -23.15 -13.80 11.98
N LEU A 269 -23.19 -13.00 10.91
CA LEU A 269 -23.96 -13.29 9.71
C LEU A 269 -23.15 -14.12 8.69
N SER A 270 -23.85 -14.77 7.76
CA SER A 270 -23.25 -15.36 6.56
C SER A 270 -22.56 -14.28 5.71
N PHE A 271 -21.54 -14.63 4.91
CA PHE A 271 -20.80 -13.63 4.10
C PHE A 271 -21.70 -12.86 3.14
N SER A 272 -22.68 -13.53 2.54
CA SER A 272 -23.65 -12.87 1.65
C SER A 272 -24.53 -11.89 2.41
N ASP A 273 -24.97 -12.25 3.62
CA ASP A 273 -25.73 -11.37 4.49
C ASP A 273 -24.88 -10.21 5.02
N GLN A 274 -23.61 -10.44 5.36
CA GLN A 274 -22.69 -9.34 5.73
C GLN A 274 -22.65 -8.27 4.65
N LYS A 275 -22.50 -8.67 3.38
CA LYS A 275 -22.47 -7.74 2.25
C LYS A 275 -23.80 -6.99 2.09
N ARG A 276 -24.93 -7.72 2.19
CA ARG A 276 -26.29 -7.14 2.08
C ARG A 276 -26.53 -6.13 3.21
N VAL A 277 -26.34 -6.54 4.46
CA VAL A 277 -26.58 -5.71 5.65
C VAL A 277 -25.68 -4.48 5.64
N ALA A 278 -24.38 -4.63 5.33
CA ALA A 278 -23.46 -3.51 5.23
C ALA A 278 -23.89 -2.51 4.14
N THR A 279 -24.38 -3.00 2.99
CA THR A 279 -24.83 -2.14 1.89
C THR A 279 -26.14 -1.42 2.25
N GLU A 280 -27.10 -2.11 2.84
CA GLU A 280 -28.38 -1.54 3.30
C GLU A 280 -28.15 -0.46 4.37
N ASP A 281 -27.27 -0.72 5.33
CA ASP A 281 -26.89 0.24 6.36
C ASP A 281 -26.20 1.49 5.74
N ALA A 282 -25.28 1.29 4.80
CA ALA A 282 -24.64 2.40 4.11
C ALA A 282 -25.66 3.30 3.41
N ILE A 283 -26.59 2.71 2.65
CA ILE A 283 -27.65 3.46 1.96
C ILE A 283 -28.56 4.18 2.97
N HIS A 284 -28.93 3.49 4.04
CA HIS A 284 -29.78 4.07 5.09
C HIS A 284 -29.09 5.28 5.76
N GLN A 285 -27.85 5.13 6.20
CA GLN A 285 -27.14 6.21 6.88
C GLN A 285 -26.78 7.38 5.94
N MET A 286 -26.47 7.11 4.67
CA MET A 286 -26.28 8.18 3.69
C MET A 286 -27.57 9.01 3.48
N LYS A 287 -28.76 8.42 3.64
CA LYS A 287 -30.05 9.12 3.52
C LYS A 287 -30.45 9.82 4.82
N THR A 288 -30.23 9.21 5.97
CA THR A 288 -30.82 9.64 7.26
C THR A 288 -29.83 10.22 8.26
N ASN A 289 -28.52 10.04 8.03
CA ASN A 289 -27.45 10.39 8.97
C ASN A 289 -26.23 11.05 8.29
N PHE A 290 -26.41 11.61 7.11
CA PHE A 290 -25.33 12.14 6.25
C PHE A 290 -24.37 13.11 6.97
N PRO A 291 -24.83 14.10 7.78
CA PRO A 291 -23.92 15.01 8.48
C PRO A 291 -22.95 14.28 9.41
N ASN A 292 -23.43 13.27 10.17
CA ASN A 292 -22.56 12.49 11.04
C ASN A 292 -21.64 11.53 10.27
N VAL A 293 -22.06 11.05 9.09
CA VAL A 293 -21.17 10.27 8.19
C VAL A 293 -20.00 11.13 7.72
N VAL A 294 -20.26 12.37 7.29
CA VAL A 294 -19.20 13.33 6.89
C VAL A 294 -18.28 13.65 8.06
N TRP A 295 -18.84 13.84 9.26
CA TRP A 295 -18.07 14.11 10.48
C TRP A 295 -17.20 12.91 10.87
N ALA A 296 -17.75 11.69 10.85
CA ALA A 296 -17.02 10.45 11.12
C ALA A 296 -15.88 10.23 10.10
N TYR A 297 -16.12 10.50 8.81
CA TYR A 297 -15.13 10.43 7.76
C TYR A 297 -13.96 11.41 8.00
N GLY A 298 -14.27 12.67 8.31
CA GLY A 298 -13.25 13.66 8.65
C GLY A 298 -12.45 13.28 9.89
N HIS A 299 -13.12 12.72 10.90
CA HIS A 299 -12.48 12.23 12.12
C HIS A 299 -11.52 11.06 11.83
N ASN A 300 -11.93 10.11 10.99
CA ASN A 300 -11.07 9.01 10.57
C ASN A 300 -9.83 9.49 9.81
N LEU A 301 -9.97 10.45 8.88
CA LEU A 301 -8.84 11.06 8.18
C LEU A 301 -7.83 11.66 9.16
N LEU A 302 -8.31 12.42 10.15
CA LEU A 302 -7.44 13.04 11.15
C LEU A 302 -6.79 12.01 12.06
N GLU A 303 -7.53 10.98 12.48
CA GLU A 303 -7.01 9.89 13.31
C GLU A 303 -5.89 9.13 12.60
N ASN A 304 -6.13 8.70 11.36
CA ASN A 304 -5.12 7.99 10.56
C ASN A 304 -3.87 8.83 10.24
N THR A 305 -3.99 10.17 10.24
CA THR A 305 -2.86 11.08 10.07
C THR A 305 -2.10 11.34 11.37
N LYS A 306 -2.77 11.27 12.52
CA LYS A 306 -2.18 11.62 13.83
C LYS A 306 -1.51 10.45 14.54
N THR A 307 -1.84 9.23 14.19
CA THR A 307 -1.34 8.01 14.84
C THR A 307 -0.02 7.54 14.22
N GLY A 308 0.79 6.86 15.03
CA GLY A 308 2.02 6.21 14.58
C GLY A 308 1.76 4.79 14.04
N ASN A 309 2.82 4.03 13.85
CA ASN A 309 2.73 2.67 13.32
C ASN A 309 2.12 1.72 14.35
N ALA A 310 0.99 1.11 13.99
CA ALA A 310 0.27 0.21 14.88
C ALA A 310 1.08 -1.05 15.25
N CYS A 311 1.91 -1.55 14.32
CA CYS A 311 2.75 -2.73 14.59
C CYS A 311 3.87 -2.45 15.63
N VAL A 312 4.29 -1.18 15.79
CA VAL A 312 5.26 -0.81 16.83
C VAL A 312 4.63 -0.86 18.22
N ILE A 313 3.33 -0.56 18.35
CA ILE A 313 2.64 -0.61 19.64
C ILE A 313 2.62 -2.06 20.19
N ASP A 314 2.43 -3.03 19.31
CA ASP A 314 2.20 -4.42 19.67
C ASP A 314 3.50 -5.22 19.92
N VAL A 315 4.70 -4.66 19.62
CA VAL A 315 5.95 -5.37 19.91
C VAL A 315 6.16 -5.54 21.42
N VAL A 316 6.68 -6.71 21.81
CA VAL A 316 6.86 -7.13 23.19
C VAL A 316 8.35 -7.37 23.50
N ASN A 317 8.79 -6.98 24.68
CA ASN A 317 10.17 -7.20 25.15
C ASN A 317 10.43 -8.68 25.45
N LYS A 318 10.81 -9.47 24.44
CA LYS A 318 11.07 -10.90 24.56
C LYS A 318 12.40 -11.24 25.27
N LYS A 319 13.40 -10.35 25.16
CA LYS A 319 14.74 -10.55 25.72
C LYS A 319 14.96 -9.85 27.09
N ASN A 320 13.89 -9.22 27.62
CA ASN A 320 13.94 -8.44 28.87
C ASN A 320 15.07 -7.39 28.93
N THR A 321 15.32 -6.69 27.78
CA THR A 321 16.36 -5.66 27.73
C THR A 321 15.85 -4.34 28.29
N GLY A 322 16.65 -3.67 29.13
CA GLY A 322 16.25 -2.45 29.85
C GLY A 322 16.01 -1.25 28.97
N TYR A 323 16.54 -1.22 27.71
CA TYR A 323 16.37 -0.12 26.79
C TYR A 323 15.13 -0.27 25.87
N PHE A 324 14.49 -1.45 25.88
CA PHE A 324 13.45 -1.79 24.91
C PHE A 324 12.27 -0.81 24.92
N GLU A 325 11.70 -0.51 26.07
CA GLU A 325 10.52 0.37 26.18
C GLU A 325 10.84 1.79 25.73
N PHE A 326 12.04 2.29 26.02
CA PHE A 326 12.51 3.57 25.52
C PHE A 326 12.61 3.56 23.97
N CYS A 327 13.26 2.55 23.38
CA CYS A 327 13.39 2.43 21.93
C CYS A 327 12.02 2.28 21.24
N LYS A 328 11.10 1.52 21.83
CA LYS A 328 9.71 1.37 21.38
C LYS A 328 8.97 2.70 21.37
N ALA A 329 9.06 3.48 22.45
CA ALA A 329 8.44 4.80 22.55
C ALA A 329 9.00 5.76 21.49
N VAL A 330 10.34 5.83 21.35
CA VAL A 330 11.01 6.67 20.35
C VAL A 330 10.62 6.26 18.92
N ALA A 331 10.57 4.96 18.63
CA ALA A 331 10.16 4.44 17.34
C ALA A 331 8.69 4.81 17.02
N TYR A 332 7.79 4.63 17.99
CA TYR A 332 6.38 4.99 17.83
C TYR A 332 6.18 6.48 17.59
N ASP A 333 6.78 7.33 18.43
CA ASP A 333 6.66 8.79 18.26
C ASP A 333 7.31 9.29 16.96
N SER A 334 8.44 8.69 16.57
CA SER A 334 9.06 8.99 15.28
C SER A 334 8.15 8.62 14.12
N SER A 335 7.53 7.44 14.14
CA SER A 335 6.58 7.01 13.10
C SER A 335 5.36 7.92 13.03
N LYS A 336 4.87 8.41 14.15
CA LYS A 336 3.78 9.37 14.26
C LYS A 336 4.10 10.72 13.60
N TRP A 337 5.31 11.25 13.84
CA TRP A 337 5.76 12.48 13.19
C TRP A 337 6.01 12.28 11.69
N GLN A 338 6.58 11.15 11.31
CA GLN A 338 6.77 10.79 9.89
C GLN A 338 5.44 10.68 9.17
N ASN A 339 4.43 10.04 9.78
CA ASN A 339 3.10 9.94 9.20
C ASN A 339 2.50 11.34 8.93
N ARG A 340 2.52 12.23 9.92
CA ARG A 340 2.03 13.60 9.77
C ARG A 340 2.76 14.36 8.67
N LEU A 341 4.09 14.32 8.70
CA LEU A 341 4.94 15.05 7.77
C LEU A 341 4.74 14.56 6.33
N PHE A 342 4.88 13.25 6.08
CA PHE A 342 4.79 12.71 4.73
C PHE A 342 3.36 12.75 4.18
N THR A 343 2.34 12.59 5.02
CA THR A 343 0.95 12.76 4.59
C THR A 343 0.67 14.20 4.17
N LEU A 344 1.07 15.17 4.99
CA LEU A 344 0.90 16.59 4.68
C LEU A 344 1.69 17.01 3.43
N LEU A 345 2.97 16.65 3.35
CA LEU A 345 3.79 16.94 2.18
C LEU A 345 3.24 16.25 0.93
N GLY A 346 2.84 14.98 1.04
CA GLY A 346 2.22 14.23 -0.04
C GLY A 346 0.93 14.90 -0.53
N PHE A 347 0.08 15.34 0.38
CA PHE A 347 -1.14 16.08 0.04
C PHE A 347 -0.84 17.38 -0.69
N LEU A 348 0.05 18.23 -0.14
CA LEU A 348 0.36 19.54 -0.72
C LEU A 348 1.03 19.43 -2.10
N VAL A 349 2.04 18.57 -2.26
CA VAL A 349 2.68 18.40 -3.57
C VAL A 349 1.76 17.75 -4.58
N SER A 350 0.83 16.89 -4.13
CA SER A 350 -0.16 16.30 -5.01
C SER A 350 -1.20 17.34 -5.50
N LEU A 351 -1.63 18.27 -4.65
CA LEU A 351 -2.47 19.40 -5.07
C LEU A 351 -1.75 20.28 -6.12
N TYR A 352 -0.43 20.43 -6.00
CA TYR A 352 0.34 21.16 -7.01
C TYR A 352 0.35 20.46 -8.37
N TYR A 353 0.56 19.11 -8.41
CA TYR A 353 0.65 18.39 -9.68
C TYR A 353 -0.71 17.99 -10.27
N ILE A 354 -1.76 17.78 -9.47
CA ILE A 354 -3.08 17.36 -9.97
C ILE A 354 -3.68 18.37 -10.97
N ARG A 355 -3.40 19.65 -10.80
CA ARG A 355 -3.82 20.69 -11.73
C ARG A 355 -3.30 20.47 -13.16
N GLN A 356 -2.19 19.77 -13.33
CA GLN A 356 -1.61 19.47 -14.63
C GLN A 356 -2.41 18.42 -15.42
N LEU A 357 -3.30 17.66 -14.79
CA LEU A 357 -4.22 16.74 -15.51
C LEU A 357 -5.10 17.47 -16.51
N PHE A 358 -5.45 18.73 -16.23
CA PHE A 358 -6.32 19.53 -17.09
C PHE A 358 -5.56 20.19 -18.25
N THR A 359 -4.25 20.32 -18.15
CA THR A 359 -3.41 20.95 -19.17
C THR A 359 -2.65 19.93 -20.03
N ARG A 360 -2.12 18.90 -19.39
CA ARG A 360 -1.41 17.78 -20.03
C ARG A 360 -1.44 16.55 -19.13
N LYS A 361 -1.62 15.36 -19.73
CA LYS A 361 -1.48 14.11 -18.98
C LYS A 361 -0.01 13.88 -18.69
N SER A 362 0.41 14.08 -17.45
CA SER A 362 1.76 13.80 -16.99
C SER A 362 1.76 12.62 -16.02
N GLY A 363 2.86 11.87 -15.98
CA GLY A 363 3.03 10.78 -15.03
C GLY A 363 2.96 11.27 -13.58
N GLU A 364 3.48 12.48 -13.32
CA GLU A 364 3.44 13.14 -12.02
C GLU A 364 2.01 13.45 -11.57
N ALA A 365 1.17 13.92 -12.48
CA ALA A 365 -0.23 14.21 -12.15
C ALA A 365 -1.04 12.94 -11.85
N LEU A 366 -0.79 11.84 -12.57
CA LEU A 366 -1.41 10.54 -12.28
C LEU A 366 -0.90 9.96 -10.96
N MET A 367 0.39 10.15 -10.64
CA MET A 367 0.95 9.77 -9.34
C MET A 367 0.35 10.61 -8.20
N ALA A 368 0.20 11.91 -8.39
CA ALA A 368 -0.47 12.81 -7.45
C ALA A 368 -1.94 12.39 -7.20
N MET A 369 -2.64 11.99 -8.25
CA MET A 369 -3.99 11.44 -8.13
C MET A 369 -4.03 10.16 -7.28
N PHE A 370 -3.04 9.26 -7.42
CA PHE A 370 -2.94 8.07 -6.56
C PHE A 370 -2.73 8.43 -5.09
N VAL A 371 -1.83 9.39 -4.79
CA VAL A 371 -1.58 9.84 -3.41
C VAL A 371 -2.85 10.43 -2.80
N LEU A 372 -3.53 11.36 -3.50
CA LEU A 372 -4.78 11.93 -3.03
C LEU A 372 -5.88 10.88 -2.86
N TYR A 373 -6.04 9.98 -3.83
CA TYR A 373 -6.98 8.86 -3.74
C TYR A 373 -6.76 8.02 -2.48
N THR A 374 -5.50 7.66 -2.18
CA THR A 374 -5.16 6.82 -1.03
C THR A 374 -5.41 7.54 0.30
N ILE A 375 -5.03 8.83 0.39
CA ILE A 375 -5.30 9.64 1.59
C ILE A 375 -6.82 9.75 1.81
N MET A 376 -7.59 10.08 0.77
CA MET A 376 -9.05 10.20 0.89
C MET A 376 -9.71 8.86 1.21
N LEU A 377 -9.23 7.75 0.65
CA LEU A 377 -9.76 6.42 0.95
C LEU A 377 -9.59 6.05 2.43
N SER A 378 -8.55 6.55 3.11
CA SER A 378 -8.31 6.26 4.53
C SER A 378 -9.43 6.74 5.45
N GLY A 379 -10.23 7.74 5.04
CA GLY A 379 -11.38 8.22 5.82
C GLY A 379 -12.52 7.20 5.98
N ILE A 380 -12.51 6.11 5.19
CA ILE A 380 -13.51 5.04 5.30
C ILE A 380 -13.18 4.10 6.48
N SER A 381 -11.94 4.10 6.97
CA SER A 381 -11.45 3.22 8.03
C SER A 381 -10.75 3.99 9.14
N SER A 382 -10.60 3.38 10.31
CA SER A 382 -9.88 3.95 11.46
C SER A 382 -9.11 2.88 12.23
N GLY A 383 -8.27 3.29 13.17
CA GLY A 383 -7.54 2.39 14.05
C GLY A 383 -6.40 1.60 13.39
N GLN A 384 -5.95 2.01 12.19
CA GLN A 384 -4.90 1.32 11.43
C GLN A 384 -3.52 1.98 11.57
N GLY A 385 -3.42 3.06 12.33
CA GLY A 385 -2.20 3.84 12.42
C GLY A 385 -1.80 4.45 11.07
N ASP A 386 -0.49 4.50 10.81
CA ASP A 386 0.08 5.05 9.58
C ASP A 386 -0.04 4.13 8.35
N ARG A 387 -0.51 2.87 8.51
CA ARG A 387 -0.54 1.83 7.47
C ARG A 387 -1.21 2.25 6.16
N PHE A 388 -2.27 3.10 6.23
CA PHE A 388 -2.93 3.59 5.02
C PHE A 388 -2.06 4.60 4.26
N HIS A 389 -1.40 5.50 4.98
CA HIS A 389 -0.65 6.60 4.39
C HIS A 389 0.77 6.21 4.01
N LEU A 390 1.35 5.26 4.73
CA LEU A 390 2.73 4.79 4.54
C LEU A 390 2.99 4.34 3.09
N VAL A 391 2.00 3.72 2.45
CA VAL A 391 2.09 3.32 1.05
C VAL A 391 2.25 4.51 0.09
N THR A 392 1.90 5.73 0.51
CA THR A 392 2.04 6.95 -0.31
C THR A 392 3.39 7.64 -0.14
N PHE A 393 4.20 7.30 0.88
CA PHE A 393 5.41 8.03 1.21
C PHE A 393 6.46 8.04 0.09
N PRO A 394 6.77 6.92 -0.60
CA PRO A 394 7.71 6.96 -1.72
C PRO A 394 7.25 7.85 -2.87
N PHE A 395 5.93 7.92 -3.10
CA PHE A 395 5.32 8.78 -4.11
C PHE A 395 5.40 10.26 -3.71
N ALA A 396 5.11 10.57 -2.46
CA ALA A 396 5.26 11.93 -1.91
C ALA A 396 6.70 12.41 -2.00
N ILE A 397 7.67 11.54 -1.66
CA ILE A 397 9.10 11.82 -1.77
C ILE A 397 9.49 12.08 -3.23
N PHE A 398 9.02 11.26 -4.17
CA PHE A 398 9.28 11.47 -5.60
C PHE A 398 8.71 12.82 -6.09
N LEU A 399 7.44 13.09 -5.79
CA LEU A 399 6.78 14.33 -6.20
C LEU A 399 7.46 15.57 -5.58
N LEU A 400 7.88 15.47 -4.31
CA LEU A 400 8.66 16.52 -3.64
C LEU A 400 10.01 16.74 -4.32
N ALA A 401 10.75 15.67 -4.61
CA ALA A 401 12.03 15.73 -5.32
C ALA A 401 11.88 16.40 -6.70
N LYS A 402 10.81 16.04 -7.42
CA LYS A 402 10.47 16.62 -8.70
C LYS A 402 10.14 18.11 -8.58
N TRP A 403 9.29 18.48 -7.64
CA TRP A 403 8.93 19.87 -7.36
C TRP A 403 10.18 20.73 -7.01
N LEU A 404 11.04 20.20 -6.15
CA LEU A 404 12.29 20.89 -5.80
C LEU A 404 13.18 21.10 -7.03
N SER A 405 13.29 20.10 -7.92
CA SER A 405 14.11 20.23 -9.15
C SER A 405 13.61 21.33 -10.09
N GLU A 406 12.34 21.71 -10.02
CA GLU A 406 11.72 22.77 -10.82
C GLU A 406 11.92 24.17 -10.21
N THR A 407 12.37 24.26 -8.94
CA THR A 407 12.61 25.54 -8.27
C THR A 407 13.98 26.13 -8.63
N GLU A 408 14.08 27.48 -8.76
CA GLU A 408 15.32 28.19 -9.11
C GLU A 408 16.50 27.83 -8.17
N ARG A 409 16.21 27.68 -6.86
CA ARG A 409 17.22 27.35 -5.85
C ARG A 409 17.89 25.99 -6.05
N PHE A 410 17.18 25.05 -6.64
CA PHE A 410 17.66 23.68 -6.86
C PHE A 410 18.11 23.41 -8.31
N LYS A 411 17.96 24.34 -9.24
CA LYS A 411 18.40 24.18 -10.64
C LYS A 411 19.89 23.80 -10.76
N ARG A 412 20.74 24.25 -9.84
CA ARG A 412 22.16 23.85 -9.80
C ARG A 412 22.40 22.35 -9.55
N PHE A 413 21.42 21.63 -8.98
CA PHE A 413 21.49 20.21 -8.72
C PHE A 413 20.69 19.38 -9.73
N SER A 414 19.99 20.04 -10.66
CA SER A 414 19.25 19.37 -11.71
C SER A 414 20.18 19.01 -12.87
N VAL A 415 19.90 17.86 -13.48
CA VAL A 415 20.56 17.46 -14.74
C VAL A 415 19.92 18.28 -15.85
N PRO A 416 20.72 18.92 -16.76
CA PRO A 416 20.15 19.58 -17.92
C PRO A 416 19.27 18.56 -18.68
N LEU A 417 18.01 18.91 -18.88
CA LEU A 417 17.13 18.10 -19.73
C LEU A 417 17.75 18.03 -21.12
N GLN A 418 18.25 16.88 -21.51
CA GLN A 418 18.57 16.63 -22.92
C GLN A 418 17.27 16.79 -23.70
N LYS A 419 17.23 17.85 -24.53
CA LYS A 419 16.11 18.16 -25.41
C LYS A 419 15.92 17.10 -26.50
#